data_9b48fd56ee1738a2c1a9d8d1a4427863
#
_entry.id   9b48fd56ee1738a2c1a9d8d1a4427863
#
_cell.length_a   1.000
_cell.length_b   1.000
_cell.length_c   1.000
_cell.angle_alpha   90.00
_cell.angle_beta   90.00
_cell.angle_gamma   90.00
#
_symmetry.space_group_name_H-M   'P 1'
#
loop_
_entity.id
_entity.type
_entity.pdbx_description
1 polymer ?
#
loop_
_entity_poly.entity_id
_entity_poly.type
_entity_poly.pdbx_seq_one_letter_code
_entity_poly.pdbx_strand_id
1 'polypeptide(L)'
;VSDTVNPIERVMLAAPVIPVIVIEDLATARPLAEALVKGGLPVLEVTMRTPAALDAIREMKKVPGAIVGAGTVINPSQFAQAIDAGAEFIVSPGLTERLAEPIIASGVPYLPGIANSADLMRGLDLGLTHFKFFPAEANGGLKALKSLAAPFYQCKFCPTGGVSEANAPEWLAFGPVLCVGGSWVCVGTPEEVEAKARAAAGLHR
;
A
#
# COMPACT_ATOMS: atom_id res chain seq x y z
N VAL A 1 16.42 12.86 -20.46
CA VAL A 1 15.79 12.42 -19.19
C VAL A 1 14.82 11.33 -19.58
N SER A 2 15.12 10.07 -19.26
CA SER A 2 14.21 8.96 -19.59
C SER A 2 13.01 9.06 -18.66
N ASP A 3 11.81 9.19 -19.23
CA ASP A 3 10.50 9.11 -18.53
C ASP A 3 10.23 7.68 -18.02
N THR A 4 11.12 7.16 -17.18
CA THR A 4 10.83 5.90 -16.48
C THR A 4 10.01 6.23 -15.24
N VAL A 5 8.70 6.03 -15.34
CA VAL A 5 7.79 6.12 -14.17
C VAL A 5 8.37 5.29 -13.03
N ASN A 6 8.45 5.89 -11.83
CA ASN A 6 8.97 5.21 -10.65
C ASN A 6 8.21 3.88 -10.44
N PRO A 7 8.89 2.75 -10.22
CA PRO A 7 8.23 1.44 -10.10
C PRO A 7 7.10 1.41 -9.06
N ILE A 8 7.26 2.11 -7.91
CA ILE A 8 6.20 2.18 -6.90
C ILE A 8 5.02 3.05 -7.35
N GLU A 9 5.25 4.06 -8.17
CA GLU A 9 4.18 4.89 -8.72
C GLU A 9 3.23 4.08 -9.60
N ARG A 10 3.76 3.13 -10.39
CA ARG A 10 2.94 2.20 -11.18
C ARG A 10 2.02 1.37 -10.28
N VAL A 11 2.51 0.89 -9.15
CA VAL A 11 1.72 0.17 -8.15
C VAL A 11 0.62 1.06 -7.60
N MET A 12 0.95 2.30 -7.21
CA MET A 12 0.00 3.26 -6.65
C MET A 12 -1.06 3.72 -7.66
N LEU A 13 -0.71 3.79 -8.94
CA LEU A 13 -1.62 4.22 -10.01
C LEU A 13 -2.50 3.09 -10.55
N ALA A 14 -2.21 1.83 -10.25
CA ALA A 14 -2.97 0.69 -10.76
C ALA A 14 -4.43 0.66 -10.28
N ALA A 15 -4.70 1.20 -9.08
CA ALA A 15 -6.06 1.38 -8.57
C ALA A 15 -6.14 2.56 -7.58
N PRO A 16 -7.31 3.19 -7.39
CA PRO A 16 -7.46 4.27 -6.40
C PRO A 16 -7.39 3.78 -4.96
N VAL A 17 -7.65 2.50 -4.72
CA VAL A 17 -7.58 1.88 -3.39
C VAL A 17 -6.66 0.67 -3.43
N ILE A 18 -5.74 0.60 -2.48
CA ILE A 18 -4.92 -0.59 -2.20
C ILE A 18 -5.55 -1.31 -1.01
N PRO A 19 -6.13 -2.52 -1.21
CA PRO A 19 -6.58 -3.36 -0.12
C PRO A 19 -5.47 -3.69 0.87
N VAL A 20 -5.67 -3.34 2.15
CA VAL A 20 -4.78 -3.68 3.26
C VAL A 20 -5.32 -4.93 3.94
N ILE A 21 -4.66 -6.05 3.73
CA ILE A 21 -5.17 -7.39 4.00
C ILE A 21 -4.50 -8.00 5.23
N VAL A 22 -5.31 -8.54 6.13
CA VAL A 22 -4.86 -9.39 7.24
C VAL A 22 -5.44 -10.77 7.02
N ILE A 23 -4.61 -11.81 6.93
CA ILE A 23 -5.02 -13.20 6.76
C ILE A 23 -4.72 -13.97 8.06
N GLU A 24 -5.77 -14.37 8.75
CA GLU A 24 -5.67 -15.27 9.90
C GLU A 24 -5.80 -16.73 9.46
N ASP A 25 -6.75 -17.02 8.56
CA ASP A 25 -6.98 -18.35 7.97
C ASP A 25 -6.54 -18.35 6.51
N LEU A 26 -5.54 -19.19 6.21
CA LEU A 26 -4.98 -19.30 4.86
C LEU A 26 -6.03 -19.70 3.80
N ALA A 27 -7.06 -20.44 4.19
CA ALA A 27 -8.12 -20.86 3.26
C ALA A 27 -8.89 -19.67 2.67
N THR A 28 -8.89 -18.52 3.35
CA THR A 28 -9.55 -17.28 2.88
C THR A 28 -8.72 -16.47 1.89
N ALA A 29 -7.40 -16.71 1.81
CA ALA A 29 -6.48 -15.88 1.05
C ALA A 29 -6.83 -15.83 -0.43
N ARG A 30 -6.92 -16.97 -1.09
CA ARG A 30 -7.19 -17.04 -2.52
C ARG A 30 -8.58 -16.54 -2.91
N PRO A 31 -9.69 -16.95 -2.24
CA PRO A 31 -11.01 -16.40 -2.54
C PRO A 31 -11.10 -14.88 -2.39
N LEU A 32 -10.44 -14.32 -1.36
CA LEU A 32 -10.38 -12.88 -1.16
C LEU A 32 -9.64 -12.18 -2.31
N ALA A 33 -8.49 -12.70 -2.72
CA ALA A 33 -7.72 -12.12 -3.83
C ALA A 33 -8.50 -12.17 -5.15
N GLU A 34 -9.16 -13.31 -5.46
CA GLU A 34 -9.99 -13.46 -6.66
C GLU A 34 -11.14 -12.44 -6.69
N ALA A 35 -11.81 -12.22 -5.56
CA ALA A 35 -12.90 -11.25 -5.43
C ALA A 35 -12.40 -9.80 -5.61
N LEU A 36 -11.28 -9.44 -4.99
CA LEU A 36 -10.68 -8.10 -5.10
C LEU A 36 -10.25 -7.79 -6.53
N VAL A 37 -9.53 -8.72 -7.18
CA VAL A 37 -9.07 -8.56 -8.56
C VAL A 37 -10.25 -8.47 -9.52
N LYS A 38 -11.25 -9.33 -9.37
CA LYS A 38 -12.49 -9.31 -10.18
C LYS A 38 -13.27 -8.01 -10.01
N GLY A 39 -13.22 -7.43 -8.81
CA GLY A 39 -13.79 -6.11 -8.52
C GLY A 39 -12.99 -4.94 -9.07
N GLY A 40 -11.78 -5.16 -9.63
CA GLY A 40 -10.95 -4.11 -10.23
C GLY A 40 -9.87 -3.53 -9.29
N LEU A 41 -9.56 -4.20 -8.20
CA LEU A 41 -8.45 -3.85 -7.29
C LEU A 41 -7.33 -4.90 -7.38
N PRO A 42 -6.42 -4.78 -8.35
CA PRO A 42 -5.39 -5.79 -8.59
C PRO A 42 -4.22 -5.74 -7.61
N VAL A 43 -4.00 -4.60 -6.94
CA VAL A 43 -2.87 -4.42 -6.00
C VAL A 43 -3.30 -4.86 -4.61
N LEU A 44 -2.60 -5.84 -4.03
CA LEU A 44 -2.95 -6.48 -2.76
C LEU A 44 -1.80 -6.34 -1.75
N GLU A 45 -1.99 -5.52 -0.70
CA GLU A 45 -1.03 -5.37 0.41
C GLU A 45 -1.35 -6.41 1.50
N VAL A 46 -0.64 -7.54 1.51
CA VAL A 46 -0.75 -8.56 2.57
C VAL A 46 0.14 -8.18 3.74
N THR A 47 -0.44 -7.91 4.90
CA THR A 47 0.31 -7.45 6.06
C THR A 47 0.99 -8.59 6.81
N MET A 48 2.28 -8.41 7.16
CA MET A 48 3.11 -9.35 7.94
C MET A 48 2.73 -9.35 9.43
N ARG A 49 1.42 -9.38 9.74
CA ARG A 49 0.89 -9.31 11.12
C ARG A 49 0.49 -10.67 11.68
N THR A 50 0.44 -11.70 10.85
CA THR A 50 0.00 -13.05 11.22
C THR A 50 1.01 -14.10 10.77
N PRO A 51 1.03 -15.27 11.40
CA PRO A 51 1.87 -16.38 10.94
C PRO A 51 1.52 -16.86 9.52
N ALA A 52 0.27 -16.68 9.08
CA ALA A 52 -0.20 -17.11 7.76
C ALA A 52 0.24 -16.17 6.62
N ALA A 53 0.78 -14.98 6.92
CA ALA A 53 1.02 -13.92 5.94
C ALA A 53 1.88 -14.34 4.75
N LEU A 54 2.99 -15.04 4.97
CA LEU A 54 3.89 -15.47 3.89
C LEU A 54 3.22 -16.50 2.96
N ASP A 55 2.48 -17.43 3.52
CA ASP A 55 1.74 -18.42 2.74
C ASP A 55 0.56 -17.76 2.01
N ALA A 56 -0.08 -16.78 2.62
CA ALA A 56 -1.11 -15.97 1.96
C ALA A 56 -0.55 -15.22 0.73
N ILE A 57 0.64 -14.64 0.82
CA ILE A 57 1.33 -14.02 -0.34
C ILE A 57 1.49 -15.08 -1.45
N ARG A 58 2.00 -16.27 -1.14
CA ARG A 58 2.19 -17.36 -2.12
C ARG A 58 0.87 -17.77 -2.79
N GLU A 59 -0.19 -17.88 -2.02
CA GLU A 59 -1.51 -18.26 -2.56
C GLU A 59 -2.14 -17.15 -3.41
N MET A 60 -2.10 -15.91 -2.96
CA MET A 60 -2.65 -14.78 -3.69
C MET A 60 -1.91 -14.51 -5.00
N LYS A 61 -0.60 -14.75 -5.05
CA LYS A 61 0.21 -14.67 -6.27
C LYS A 61 -0.24 -15.62 -7.40
N LYS A 62 -0.98 -16.68 -7.07
CA LYS A 62 -1.52 -17.62 -8.07
C LYS A 62 -2.76 -17.07 -8.78
N VAL A 63 -3.32 -15.95 -8.30
CA VAL A 63 -4.49 -15.33 -8.90
C VAL A 63 -4.07 -14.48 -10.10
N PRO A 64 -4.57 -14.77 -11.31
CA PRO A 64 -4.21 -14.01 -12.50
C PRO A 64 -4.58 -12.53 -12.36
N GLY A 65 -3.64 -11.65 -12.68
CA GLY A 65 -3.81 -10.21 -12.59
C GLY A 65 -3.57 -9.60 -11.21
N ALA A 66 -3.34 -10.41 -10.16
CA ALA A 66 -2.96 -9.90 -8.86
C ALA A 66 -1.51 -9.40 -8.85
N ILE A 67 -1.29 -8.23 -8.27
CA ILE A 67 0.01 -7.64 -7.92
C ILE A 67 0.11 -7.69 -6.40
N VAL A 68 0.85 -8.65 -5.87
CA VAL A 68 0.86 -8.94 -4.44
C VAL A 68 2.12 -8.38 -3.77
N GLY A 69 1.95 -7.54 -2.76
CA GLY A 69 3.03 -7.02 -1.95
C GLY A 69 2.90 -7.37 -0.48
N ALA A 70 4.00 -7.21 0.24
CA ALA A 70 4.05 -7.39 1.68
C ALA A 70 3.96 -6.04 2.40
N GLY A 71 2.97 -5.90 3.28
CA GLY A 71 2.82 -4.76 4.18
C GLY A 71 3.31 -5.07 5.59
N THR A 72 3.48 -4.02 6.40
CA THR A 72 3.96 -4.13 7.79
C THR A 72 5.35 -4.82 7.88
N VAL A 73 6.17 -4.64 6.87
CA VAL A 73 7.57 -5.08 6.90
C VAL A 73 8.36 -4.11 7.77
N ILE A 74 8.99 -4.59 8.84
CA ILE A 74 9.62 -3.74 9.87
C ILE A 74 11.13 -4.00 10.06
N ASN A 75 11.68 -4.96 9.34
CA ASN A 75 13.11 -5.26 9.41
C ASN A 75 13.60 -6.01 8.16
N PRO A 76 14.93 -6.06 7.90
CA PRO A 76 15.51 -6.72 6.74
C PRO A 76 15.22 -8.22 6.64
N SER A 77 15.04 -8.92 7.76
CA SER A 77 14.70 -10.35 7.75
C SER A 77 13.30 -10.58 7.20
N GLN A 78 12.30 -9.77 7.61
CA GLN A 78 10.96 -9.83 7.04
C GLN A 78 10.94 -9.44 5.56
N PHE A 79 11.75 -8.47 5.16
CA PHE A 79 11.92 -8.13 3.75
C PHE A 79 12.41 -9.35 2.95
N ALA A 80 13.47 -10.02 3.39
CA ALA A 80 13.97 -11.21 2.70
C ALA A 80 12.91 -12.32 2.62
N GLN A 81 12.18 -12.58 3.70
CA GLN A 81 11.10 -13.56 3.73
C GLN A 81 9.94 -13.19 2.78
N ALA A 82 9.58 -11.91 2.70
CA ALA A 82 8.55 -11.43 1.80
C ALA A 82 8.93 -11.63 0.33
N ILE A 83 10.19 -11.34 -0.04
CA ILE A 83 10.70 -11.57 -1.40
C ILE A 83 10.73 -13.06 -1.72
N ASP A 84 11.17 -13.92 -0.80
CA ASP A 84 11.14 -15.38 -0.97
C ASP A 84 9.70 -15.91 -1.17
N ALA A 85 8.72 -15.30 -0.50
CA ALA A 85 7.31 -15.60 -0.70
C ALA A 85 6.74 -15.08 -2.03
N GLY A 86 7.49 -14.26 -2.76
CA GLY A 86 7.13 -13.72 -4.07
C GLY A 86 6.46 -12.35 -4.05
N ALA A 87 6.64 -11.57 -2.98
CA ALA A 87 6.13 -10.19 -2.93
C ALA A 87 6.77 -9.32 -4.03
N GLU A 88 5.94 -8.54 -4.72
CA GLU A 88 6.30 -7.69 -5.86
C GLU A 88 6.53 -6.23 -5.47
N PHE A 89 6.07 -5.84 -4.30
CA PHE A 89 6.34 -4.54 -3.68
C PHE A 89 6.35 -4.66 -2.17
N ILE A 90 6.98 -3.71 -1.50
CA ILE A 90 7.12 -3.68 -0.04
C ILE A 90 6.51 -2.40 0.52
N VAL A 91 5.77 -2.55 1.63
CA VAL A 91 5.23 -1.43 2.40
C VAL A 91 5.67 -1.58 3.86
N SER A 92 6.17 -0.51 4.44
CA SER A 92 6.52 -0.46 5.87
C SER A 92 5.67 0.57 6.62
N PRO A 93 5.43 0.39 7.92
CA PRO A 93 4.68 1.35 8.72
C PRO A 93 5.47 2.64 9.03
N GLY A 94 6.78 2.60 8.87
CA GLY A 94 7.69 3.71 9.12
C GLY A 94 8.93 3.60 8.24
N LEU A 95 9.82 4.59 8.32
CA LEU A 95 11.05 4.67 7.56
C LEU A 95 12.28 4.61 8.48
N THR A 96 13.14 3.63 8.23
CA THR A 96 14.48 3.57 8.81
C THR A 96 15.49 3.23 7.71
N GLU A 97 16.71 3.76 7.80
CA GLU A 97 17.79 3.50 6.83
C GLU A 97 18.10 2.00 6.77
N ARG A 98 18.15 1.35 7.93
CA ARG A 98 18.42 -0.09 8.05
C ARG A 98 17.48 -0.96 7.21
N LEU A 99 16.20 -0.57 7.09
CA LEU A 99 15.22 -1.27 6.26
C LEU A 99 15.22 -0.77 4.82
N ALA A 100 15.31 0.54 4.62
CA ALA A 100 15.18 1.16 3.31
C ALA A 100 16.35 0.82 2.37
N GLU A 101 17.58 0.88 2.87
CA GLU A 101 18.78 0.63 2.06
C GLU A 101 18.77 -0.71 1.31
N PRO A 102 18.53 -1.88 1.97
CA PRO A 102 18.48 -3.15 1.26
C PRO A 102 17.29 -3.25 0.28
N ILE A 103 16.14 -2.62 0.57
CA ILE A 103 15.00 -2.62 -0.34
C ILE A 103 15.33 -1.78 -1.58
N ILE A 104 15.87 -0.58 -1.41
CA ILE A 104 16.28 0.30 -2.51
C ILE A 104 17.33 -0.39 -3.38
N ALA A 105 18.35 -0.98 -2.76
CA ALA A 105 19.42 -1.70 -3.46
C ALA A 105 18.91 -2.89 -4.27
N SER A 106 17.82 -3.52 -3.85
CA SER A 106 17.19 -4.65 -4.58
C SER A 106 16.42 -4.23 -5.83
N GLY A 107 16.04 -2.95 -5.95
CA GLY A 107 15.19 -2.45 -7.01
C GLY A 107 13.70 -2.80 -6.86
N VAL A 108 13.28 -3.46 -5.78
CA VAL A 108 11.88 -3.77 -5.50
C VAL A 108 11.11 -2.47 -5.20
N PRO A 109 9.90 -2.27 -5.76
CA PRO A 109 9.08 -1.11 -5.45
C PRO A 109 8.83 -0.98 -3.95
N TYR A 110 9.11 0.21 -3.38
CA TYR A 110 9.03 0.44 -1.93
C TYR A 110 8.16 1.63 -1.58
N LEU A 111 7.21 1.44 -0.66
CA LEU A 111 6.33 2.46 -0.11
C LEU A 111 6.54 2.58 1.41
N PRO A 112 7.50 3.38 1.88
CA PRO A 112 7.75 3.57 3.30
C PRO A 112 6.69 4.43 3.97
N GLY A 113 6.39 4.11 5.25
CA GLY A 113 5.53 4.92 6.09
C GLY A 113 6.23 6.19 6.59
N ILE A 114 5.48 7.29 6.64
CA ILE A 114 5.89 8.57 7.24
C ILE A 114 4.75 9.16 8.07
N ALA A 115 5.09 9.97 9.06
CA ALA A 115 4.12 10.67 9.89
C ALA A 115 4.47 12.15 10.10
N ASN A 116 5.67 12.61 9.74
CA ASN A 116 6.16 13.96 9.98
C ASN A 116 7.19 14.40 8.94
N SER A 117 7.64 15.65 9.02
CA SER A 117 8.60 16.24 8.08
C SER A 117 9.99 15.61 8.16
N ALA A 118 10.43 15.17 9.34
CA ALA A 118 11.74 14.53 9.48
C ALA A 118 11.78 13.18 8.72
N ASP A 119 10.68 12.42 8.74
CA ASP A 119 10.57 11.19 7.97
C ASP A 119 10.63 11.47 6.45
N LEU A 120 9.94 12.53 5.99
CA LEU A 120 9.99 12.94 4.58
C LEU A 120 11.39 13.37 4.14
N MET A 121 12.08 14.19 4.95
CA MET A 121 13.44 14.61 4.64
C MET A 121 14.39 13.40 4.58
N ARG A 122 14.29 12.48 5.53
CA ARG A 122 15.06 11.22 5.53
C ARG A 122 14.77 10.37 4.28
N GLY A 123 13.50 10.29 3.86
CA GLY A 123 13.12 9.61 2.63
C GLY A 123 13.71 10.27 1.38
N LEU A 124 13.71 11.59 1.31
CA LEU A 124 14.30 12.35 0.21
C LEU A 124 15.83 12.17 0.14
N ASP A 125 16.53 12.14 1.30
CA ASP A 125 17.96 11.85 1.36
C ASP A 125 18.29 10.45 0.78
N LEU A 126 17.36 9.50 0.90
CA LEU A 126 17.45 8.16 0.30
C LEU A 126 16.94 8.10 -1.16
N GLY A 127 16.57 9.23 -1.76
CA GLY A 127 16.05 9.29 -3.14
C GLY A 127 14.59 8.84 -3.29
N LEU A 128 13.83 8.71 -2.20
CA LEU A 128 12.44 8.31 -2.22
C LEU A 128 11.53 9.55 -2.34
N THR A 129 10.43 9.43 -3.09
CA THR A 129 9.46 10.51 -3.30
C THR A 129 8.01 10.05 -3.11
N HIS A 130 7.79 8.76 -2.86
CA HIS A 130 6.48 8.16 -2.69
C HIS A 130 6.39 7.55 -1.29
N PHE A 131 5.33 7.92 -0.54
CA PHE A 131 5.23 7.61 0.88
C PHE A 131 3.83 7.16 1.28
N LYS A 132 3.76 6.22 2.20
CA LYS A 132 2.54 5.88 2.94
C LYS A 132 2.40 6.87 4.10
N PHE A 133 1.35 7.69 4.11
CA PHE A 133 1.03 8.52 5.28
C PHE A 133 0.25 7.67 6.29
N PHE A 134 0.88 7.34 7.41
CA PHE A 134 0.36 6.35 8.37
C PHE A 134 0.72 6.67 9.82
N PRO A 135 -0.22 6.47 10.77
CA PRO A 135 -1.66 6.22 10.59
C PRO A 135 -2.41 7.53 10.22
N ALA A 136 -3.07 7.57 9.06
CA ALA A 136 -3.51 8.81 8.43
C ALA A 136 -4.47 9.65 9.26
N GLU A 137 -5.58 9.07 9.73
CA GLU A 137 -6.57 9.80 10.54
C GLU A 137 -6.02 10.16 11.92
N ALA A 138 -5.31 9.24 12.58
CA ALA A 138 -4.74 9.48 13.90
C ALA A 138 -3.64 10.56 13.88
N ASN A 139 -2.96 10.77 12.75
CA ASN A 139 -1.96 11.82 12.56
C ASN A 139 -2.56 13.17 12.12
N GLY A 140 -3.86 13.36 12.29
CA GLY A 140 -4.54 14.64 12.04
C GLY A 140 -5.22 14.73 10.67
N GLY A 141 -5.38 13.61 9.99
CA GLY A 141 -6.20 13.48 8.78
C GLY A 141 -5.67 14.27 7.58
N LEU A 142 -6.54 14.51 6.62
CA LEU A 142 -6.20 15.23 5.39
C LEU A 142 -5.65 16.65 5.64
N LYS A 143 -6.12 17.32 6.71
CA LYS A 143 -5.62 18.65 7.08
C LYS A 143 -4.13 18.60 7.42
N ALA A 144 -3.71 17.60 8.18
CA ALA A 144 -2.29 17.43 8.53
C ALA A 144 -1.46 17.07 7.30
N LEU A 145 -1.95 16.17 6.43
CA LEU A 145 -1.24 15.83 5.21
C LEU A 145 -1.07 17.03 4.27
N LYS A 146 -2.09 17.87 4.10
CA LYS A 146 -1.99 19.10 3.29
C LYS A 146 -0.91 20.03 3.81
N SER A 147 -0.84 20.22 5.13
CA SER A 147 0.20 21.05 5.75
C SER A 147 1.60 20.46 5.62
N LEU A 148 1.69 19.12 5.78
CA LEU A 148 2.94 18.39 5.64
C LEU A 148 3.46 18.40 4.20
N ALA A 149 2.58 18.21 3.21
CA ALA A 149 2.96 18.13 1.80
C ALA A 149 3.38 19.47 1.19
N ALA A 150 2.95 20.60 1.76
CA ALA A 150 3.20 21.92 1.20
C ALA A 150 4.68 22.23 0.91
N PRO A 151 5.64 21.98 1.82
CA PRO A 151 7.07 22.20 1.52
C PRO A 151 7.70 21.06 0.67
N PHE A 152 6.99 19.96 0.42
CA PHE A 152 7.50 18.76 -0.25
C PHE A 152 6.71 18.47 -1.54
N TYR A 153 6.59 19.45 -2.43
CA TYR A 153 5.75 19.41 -3.64
C TYR A 153 6.06 18.24 -4.59
N GLN A 154 7.28 17.69 -4.52
CA GLN A 154 7.71 16.54 -5.33
C GLN A 154 7.21 15.19 -4.77
N CYS A 155 6.70 15.17 -3.53
CA CYS A 155 6.28 13.94 -2.88
C CYS A 155 4.85 13.53 -3.26
N LYS A 156 4.63 12.22 -3.31
CA LYS A 156 3.33 11.59 -3.54
C LYS A 156 2.96 10.69 -2.37
N PHE A 157 1.67 10.53 -2.12
CA PHE A 157 1.19 9.91 -0.90
C PHE A 157 0.15 8.83 -1.13
N CYS A 158 0.17 7.82 -0.24
CA CYS A 158 -0.86 6.82 -0.03
C CYS A 158 -1.31 6.88 1.44
N PRO A 159 -2.31 7.70 1.78
CA PRO A 159 -2.87 7.72 3.14
C PRO A 159 -3.45 6.36 3.51
N THR A 160 -3.13 5.89 4.70
CA THR A 160 -3.57 4.59 5.22
C THR A 160 -3.81 4.68 6.73
N GLY A 161 -4.85 4.01 7.22
CA GLY A 161 -5.22 4.03 8.65
C GLY A 161 -6.35 5.01 8.94
N GLY A 162 -7.55 4.47 9.19
CA GLY A 162 -8.79 5.22 9.35
C GLY A 162 -9.44 5.65 8.04
N VAL A 163 -8.86 5.32 6.89
CA VAL A 163 -9.50 5.53 5.59
C VAL A 163 -10.63 4.51 5.40
N SER A 164 -11.76 4.99 4.93
CA SER A 164 -13.00 4.24 4.75
C SER A 164 -13.66 4.59 3.43
N GLU A 165 -14.72 3.87 3.05
CA GLU A 165 -15.54 4.20 1.89
C GLU A 165 -16.04 5.65 1.92
N ALA A 166 -16.44 6.13 3.10
CA ALA A 166 -17.03 7.45 3.26
C ALA A 166 -16.02 8.60 3.06
N ASN A 167 -14.75 8.43 3.49
CA ASN A 167 -13.76 9.51 3.44
C ASN A 167 -12.71 9.36 2.32
N ALA A 168 -12.63 8.20 1.67
CA ALA A 168 -11.67 7.96 0.59
C ALA A 168 -11.78 8.98 -0.56
N PRO A 169 -12.97 9.43 -1.00
CA PRO A 169 -13.09 10.44 -2.06
C PRO A 169 -12.42 11.76 -1.70
N GLU A 170 -12.52 12.20 -0.44
CA GLU A 170 -11.89 13.44 0.01
C GLU A 170 -10.34 13.37 -0.03
N TRP A 171 -9.79 12.21 0.36
CA TRP A 171 -8.36 11.95 0.26
C TRP A 171 -7.87 11.95 -1.20
N LEU A 172 -8.59 11.27 -2.08
CA LEU A 172 -8.25 11.14 -3.51
C LEU A 172 -8.36 12.47 -4.28
N ALA A 173 -9.23 13.38 -3.83
CA ALA A 173 -9.35 14.71 -4.41
C ALA A 173 -8.12 15.62 -4.13
N PHE A 174 -7.21 15.22 -3.26
CA PHE A 174 -5.97 15.96 -3.02
C PHE A 174 -4.88 15.49 -3.97
N GLY A 175 -4.50 16.31 -4.96
CA GLY A 175 -3.62 15.96 -6.08
C GLY A 175 -2.30 15.22 -5.77
N PRO A 176 -1.59 15.46 -4.63
CA PRO A 176 -0.46 14.65 -4.22
C PRO A 176 -0.80 13.21 -3.81
N VAL A 177 -2.06 12.87 -3.54
CA VAL A 177 -2.52 11.52 -3.18
C VAL A 177 -2.80 10.73 -4.46
N LEU A 178 -2.03 9.66 -4.68
CA LEU A 178 -2.19 8.80 -5.87
C LEU A 178 -3.16 7.64 -5.64
N CYS A 179 -3.26 7.16 -4.40
CA CYS A 179 -4.17 6.10 -3.97
C CYS A 179 -4.35 6.19 -2.46
N VAL A 180 -5.27 5.42 -1.92
CA VAL A 180 -5.45 5.24 -0.47
C VAL A 180 -5.32 3.77 -0.09
N GLY A 181 -4.80 3.49 1.11
CA GLY A 181 -4.79 2.14 1.68
C GLY A 181 -5.99 1.94 2.60
N GLY A 182 -6.74 0.85 2.40
CA GLY A 182 -7.91 0.59 3.24
C GLY A 182 -8.28 -0.88 3.37
N SER A 183 -8.83 -1.25 4.52
CA SER A 183 -9.25 -2.62 4.83
C SER A 183 -10.76 -2.84 4.66
N TRP A 184 -11.57 -1.78 4.49
CA TRP A 184 -13.03 -1.90 4.39
C TRP A 184 -13.49 -2.76 3.21
N VAL A 185 -12.70 -2.79 2.13
CA VAL A 185 -12.96 -3.58 0.93
C VAL A 185 -12.71 -5.09 1.12
N CYS A 186 -12.06 -5.49 2.23
CA CYS A 186 -11.65 -6.87 2.48
C CYS A 186 -12.61 -7.64 3.39
N VAL A 187 -13.74 -7.04 3.79
CA VAL A 187 -14.65 -7.60 4.81
C VAL A 187 -15.95 -8.08 4.17
N GLY A 188 -16.35 -9.31 4.45
CA GLY A 188 -17.60 -9.91 3.99
C GLY A 188 -17.41 -11.20 3.20
N THR A 189 -18.47 -11.67 2.55
CA THR A 189 -18.41 -12.79 1.61
C THR A 189 -17.63 -12.39 0.35
N PRO A 190 -17.15 -13.35 -0.46
CA PRO A 190 -16.48 -13.01 -1.73
C PRO A 190 -17.31 -12.10 -2.64
N GLU A 191 -18.62 -12.28 -2.69
CA GLU A 191 -19.53 -11.46 -3.49
C GLU A 191 -19.62 -10.02 -2.95
N GLU A 192 -19.68 -9.86 -1.63
CA GLU A 192 -19.67 -8.54 -0.97
C GLU A 192 -18.32 -7.83 -1.16
N VAL A 193 -17.22 -8.56 -1.08
CA VAL A 193 -15.87 -8.06 -1.35
C VAL A 193 -15.75 -7.59 -2.80
N GLU A 194 -16.21 -8.39 -3.77
CA GLU A 194 -16.21 -8.01 -5.19
C GLU A 194 -17.01 -6.73 -5.42
N ALA A 195 -18.20 -6.61 -4.79
CA ALA A 195 -19.04 -5.42 -4.92
C ALA A 195 -18.37 -4.17 -4.34
N LYS A 196 -17.77 -4.27 -3.13
CA LYS A 196 -17.00 -3.19 -2.50
C LYS A 196 -15.77 -2.81 -3.32
N ALA A 197 -15.04 -3.80 -3.83
CA ALA A 197 -13.89 -3.57 -4.68
C ALA A 197 -14.27 -2.83 -5.97
N ARG A 198 -15.39 -3.20 -6.60
CA ARG A 198 -15.92 -2.53 -7.81
C ARG A 198 -16.30 -1.08 -7.54
N ALA A 199 -16.94 -0.81 -6.41
CA ALA A 199 -17.27 0.55 -5.98
C ALA A 199 -16.00 1.37 -5.74
N ALA A 200 -15.02 0.79 -5.03
CA ALA A 200 -13.75 1.44 -4.73
C ALA A 200 -12.89 1.68 -5.98
N ALA A 201 -12.89 0.75 -6.94
CA ALA A 201 -12.19 0.91 -8.21
C ALA A 201 -12.76 2.04 -9.10
N GLY A 202 -14.04 2.38 -8.92
CA GLY A 202 -14.71 3.49 -9.60
C GLY A 202 -14.48 4.87 -8.98
N LEU A 203 -13.73 4.97 -7.88
CA LEU A 203 -13.41 6.27 -7.27
C LEU A 203 -12.48 7.08 -8.17
N HIS A 204 -12.73 8.39 -8.27
CA HIS A 204 -11.93 9.33 -9.05
C HIS A 204 -10.80 9.93 -8.20
N ARG A 205 -9.65 10.16 -8.85
CA ARG A 205 -8.50 10.90 -8.30
C ARG A 205 -8.60 12.35 -8.68
#